data_019e8eb4d4e48caf4da467616daa3f12
#
_entry.id   019e8eb4d4e48caf4da467616daa3f12
#
_cell.length_a   1.000
_cell.length_b   1.000
_cell.length_c   1.000
_cell.angle_alpha   90.00
_cell.angle_beta   90.00
_cell.angle_gamma   90.00
#
_symmetry.space_group_name_H-M   'P 1'
#
loop_
_entity.id
_entity.type
_entity.pdbx_description
1 polymer ?
#
loop_
_entity_poly.entity_id
_entity_poly.type
_entity_poly.pdbx_seq_one_letter_code
_entity_poly.pdbx_strand_id
1 'polypeptide(L)'
;MIDQILNFFKNKYFLTALALLVVFTAIYQFLDYQNKSKNSDEFKKLIIFNEKVVVEETDFNELMEESDKFTIFGYKLIVKSLLAQKAIENENLVSARNIYNQLYLDSMNSNLGKDSRIIINSEIIENIIRINIQLDDFEEGKKFIDSLKQNQRNYELEGDFYKYFKQFDEANSSYNKALEDETDEGKVNFIRLKKVYSND
;
A
#
# COMPACT_ATOMS: atom_id res chain seq x y z
N MET A 1 53.54 26.60 15.70
CA MET A 1 52.53 25.82 14.97
C MET A 1 52.13 24.53 15.73
N ILE A 2 53.07 23.70 16.16
CA ILE A 2 52.81 22.45 16.90
C ILE A 2 52.09 22.73 18.23
N ASP A 3 52.52 23.75 18.99
CA ASP A 3 51.91 24.09 20.28
C ASP A 3 50.46 24.62 20.13
N GLN A 4 50.13 25.27 19.04
CA GLN A 4 48.77 25.72 18.78
C GLN A 4 47.83 24.53 18.46
N ILE A 5 48.34 23.54 17.76
CA ILE A 5 47.62 22.30 17.47
C ILE A 5 47.42 21.51 18.76
N LEU A 6 48.46 21.38 19.62
CA LEU A 6 48.37 20.70 20.89
C LEU A 6 47.40 21.37 21.87
N ASN A 7 47.34 22.71 21.88
CA ASN A 7 46.41 23.46 22.72
C ASN A 7 44.94 23.33 22.20
N PHE A 8 44.75 23.19 20.90
CA PHE A 8 43.44 22.92 20.34
C PHE A 8 42.89 21.55 20.77
N PHE A 9 43.74 20.51 20.75
CA PHE A 9 43.35 19.17 21.24
C PHE A 9 43.17 19.10 22.75
N LYS A 10 43.75 20.02 23.52
CA LYS A 10 43.56 20.13 24.99
C LYS A 10 42.33 20.94 25.36
N ASN A 11 41.67 21.60 24.39
CA ASN A 11 40.47 22.37 24.65
C ASN A 11 39.34 21.43 25.07
N LYS A 12 38.79 21.64 26.28
CA LYS A 12 37.71 20.82 26.84
C LYS A 12 36.49 20.78 25.96
N TYR A 13 36.18 21.89 25.29
CA TYR A 13 35.04 21.94 24.37
C TYR A 13 35.26 21.11 23.11
N PHE A 14 36.49 21.07 22.59
CA PHE A 14 36.85 20.21 21.46
C PHE A 14 36.77 18.72 21.83
N LEU A 15 37.30 18.35 23.01
CA LEU A 15 37.19 16.97 23.50
C LEU A 15 35.75 16.55 23.75
N THR A 16 34.94 17.46 24.30
CA THR A 16 33.48 17.17 24.47
C THR A 16 32.79 16.99 23.15
N ALA A 17 33.06 17.86 22.15
CA ALA A 17 32.49 17.74 20.82
C ALA A 17 32.91 16.42 20.12
N LEU A 18 34.19 16.05 20.24
CA LEU A 18 34.71 14.80 19.71
C LEU A 18 34.06 13.58 20.38
N ALA A 19 33.91 13.60 21.70
CA ALA A 19 33.23 12.54 22.45
C ALA A 19 31.77 12.40 22.02
N LEU A 20 31.02 13.50 21.84
CA LEU A 20 29.66 13.50 21.34
C LEU A 20 29.59 12.90 19.93
N LEU A 21 30.49 13.27 19.03
CA LEU A 21 30.54 12.74 17.68
C LEU A 21 30.76 11.21 17.66
N VAL A 22 31.65 10.70 18.51
CA VAL A 22 31.86 9.25 18.67
C VAL A 22 30.61 8.56 19.19
N VAL A 23 29.94 9.13 20.20
CA VAL A 23 28.68 8.58 20.74
C VAL A 23 27.57 8.57 19.66
N PHE A 24 27.40 9.67 18.92
CA PHE A 24 26.42 9.72 17.83
C PHE A 24 26.69 8.70 16.72
N THR A 25 27.97 8.54 16.33
CA THR A 25 28.35 7.52 15.34
C THR A 25 28.09 6.10 15.82
N ALA A 26 28.39 5.82 17.09
CA ALA A 26 28.12 4.51 17.70
C ALA A 26 26.62 4.23 17.77
N ILE A 27 25.79 5.20 18.18
CA ILE A 27 24.34 5.08 18.19
C ILE A 27 23.80 4.85 16.76
N TYR A 28 24.27 5.63 15.78
CA TYR A 28 23.86 5.47 14.38
C TYR A 28 24.19 4.08 13.85
N GLN A 29 25.42 3.57 14.06
CA GLN A 29 25.81 2.24 13.64
C GLN A 29 25.01 1.14 14.33
N PHE A 30 24.69 1.31 15.61
CA PHE A 30 23.87 0.36 16.37
C PHE A 30 22.45 0.30 15.82
N LEU A 31 21.82 1.45 15.53
CA LEU A 31 20.49 1.51 14.94
C LEU A 31 20.46 0.93 13.52
N ASP A 32 21.48 1.21 12.70
CA ASP A 32 21.60 0.65 11.35
C ASP A 32 21.75 -0.89 11.40
N TYR A 33 22.57 -1.40 12.31
CA TYR A 33 22.70 -2.84 12.53
C TYR A 33 21.39 -3.49 12.96
N GLN A 34 20.69 -2.89 13.94
CA GLN A 34 19.39 -3.41 14.36
C GLN A 34 18.36 -3.41 13.21
N ASN A 35 18.30 -2.35 12.41
CA ASN A 35 17.41 -2.26 11.28
C ASN A 35 17.72 -3.33 10.21
N LYS A 36 19.00 -3.55 9.91
CA LYS A 36 19.44 -4.59 8.97
C LYS A 36 19.10 -5.99 9.47
N SER A 37 19.35 -6.28 10.76
CA SER A 37 19.01 -7.56 11.36
C SER A 37 17.52 -7.82 11.31
N LYS A 38 16.69 -6.86 11.72
CA LYS A 38 15.23 -6.96 11.69
C LYS A 38 14.71 -7.18 10.27
N ASN A 39 15.24 -6.46 9.28
CA ASN A 39 14.87 -6.62 7.89
C ASN A 39 15.22 -8.01 7.34
N SER A 40 16.41 -8.53 7.70
CA SER A 40 16.83 -9.89 7.34
C SER A 40 15.92 -10.97 7.94
N ASP A 41 15.52 -10.79 9.19
CA ASP A 41 14.64 -11.75 9.87
C ASP A 41 13.22 -11.73 9.29
N GLU A 42 12.68 -10.56 8.98
CA GLU A 42 11.37 -10.48 8.32
C GLU A 42 11.41 -11.02 6.88
N PHE A 43 12.52 -10.83 6.16
CA PHE A 43 12.68 -11.43 4.84
C PHE A 43 12.67 -12.97 4.90
N LYS A 44 13.36 -13.57 5.88
CA LYS A 44 13.33 -15.04 6.07
C LYS A 44 11.91 -15.53 6.39
N LYS A 45 11.19 -14.82 7.27
CA LYS A 45 9.78 -15.12 7.55
C LYS A 45 8.91 -15.04 6.30
N LEU A 46 9.14 -14.04 5.43
CA LEU A 46 8.42 -13.88 4.18
C LEU A 46 8.61 -15.09 3.25
N ILE A 47 9.83 -15.61 3.12
CA ILE A 47 10.09 -16.82 2.31
C ILE A 47 9.28 -17.98 2.83
N ILE A 48 9.35 -18.26 4.15
CA ILE A 48 8.61 -19.36 4.78
C ILE A 48 7.09 -19.16 4.62
N PHE A 49 6.60 -17.94 4.81
CA PHE A 49 5.19 -17.61 4.65
C PHE A 49 4.71 -17.86 3.21
N ASN A 50 5.49 -17.42 2.22
CA ASN A 50 5.14 -17.63 0.82
C ASN A 50 5.06 -19.13 0.44
N GLU A 51 5.96 -19.96 0.96
CA GLU A 51 5.90 -21.40 0.80
C GLU A 51 4.61 -21.98 1.37
N LYS A 52 4.18 -21.52 2.57
CA LYS A 52 2.93 -21.96 3.21
C LYS A 52 1.67 -21.53 2.45
N VAL A 53 1.66 -20.30 1.91
CA VAL A 53 0.49 -19.81 1.15
C VAL A 53 0.20 -20.63 -0.08
N VAL A 54 1.25 -21.18 -0.73
CA VAL A 54 1.11 -22.00 -1.95
C VAL A 54 0.54 -23.40 -1.61
N VAL A 55 0.74 -23.89 -0.40
CA VAL A 55 0.20 -25.20 0.03
C VAL A 55 -1.29 -25.07 0.30
N GLU A 56 -2.12 -25.84 -0.44
CA GLU A 56 -3.58 -25.79 -0.34
C GLU A 56 -4.10 -26.19 1.05
N GLU A 57 -3.42 -27.12 1.73
CA GLU A 57 -3.82 -27.66 3.03
C GLU A 57 -3.55 -26.72 4.21
N THR A 58 -2.85 -25.60 4.01
CA THR A 58 -2.53 -24.68 5.11
C THR A 58 -3.79 -23.95 5.56
N ASP A 59 -4.10 -24.01 6.87
CA ASP A 59 -5.25 -23.33 7.45
C ASP A 59 -5.13 -21.81 7.27
N PHE A 60 -6.18 -21.21 6.71
CA PHE A 60 -6.25 -19.77 6.46
C PHE A 60 -6.10 -18.95 7.75
N ASN A 61 -6.64 -19.41 8.88
CA ASN A 61 -6.51 -18.72 10.16
C ASN A 61 -5.07 -18.74 10.68
N GLU A 62 -4.33 -19.84 10.49
CA GLU A 62 -2.90 -19.92 10.80
C GLU A 62 -2.11 -18.89 9.98
N LEU A 63 -2.39 -18.80 8.69
CA LEU A 63 -1.76 -17.79 7.82
C LEU A 63 -2.09 -16.36 8.24
N MET A 64 -3.32 -16.09 8.67
CA MET A 64 -3.72 -14.78 9.20
C MET A 64 -2.91 -14.42 10.44
N GLU A 65 -2.82 -15.31 11.42
CA GLU A 65 -2.02 -15.09 12.64
C GLU A 65 -0.53 -14.90 12.34
N GLU A 66 0.01 -15.64 11.37
CA GLU A 66 1.40 -15.46 10.94
C GLU A 66 1.62 -14.11 10.25
N SER A 67 0.67 -13.66 9.44
CA SER A 67 0.76 -12.36 8.77
C SER A 67 0.83 -11.18 9.75
N ASP A 68 0.19 -11.30 10.90
CA ASP A 68 0.20 -10.26 11.94
C ASP A 68 1.53 -10.16 12.69
N LYS A 69 2.40 -11.16 12.58
CA LYS A 69 3.76 -11.15 13.17
C LYS A 69 4.77 -10.29 12.38
N PHE A 70 4.38 -9.80 11.20
CA PHE A 70 5.21 -8.88 10.43
C PHE A 70 5.07 -7.45 10.95
N THR A 71 6.18 -6.80 11.23
CA THR A 71 6.22 -5.47 11.84
C THR A 71 6.69 -4.38 10.87
N ILE A 72 7.43 -4.75 9.82
CA ILE A 72 7.84 -3.84 8.76
C ILE A 72 6.70 -3.77 7.74
N PHE A 73 6.16 -2.57 7.54
CA PHE A 73 4.97 -2.37 6.70
C PHE A 73 5.10 -2.96 5.29
N GLY A 74 6.28 -2.86 4.66
CA GLY A 74 6.49 -3.42 3.32
C GLY A 74 6.26 -4.95 3.26
N TYR A 75 6.77 -5.69 4.25
CA TYR A 75 6.52 -7.14 4.34
C TYR A 75 5.06 -7.44 4.71
N LYS A 76 4.48 -6.68 5.64
CA LYS A 76 3.07 -6.79 6.00
C LYS A 76 2.17 -6.58 4.78
N LEU A 77 2.46 -5.59 3.94
CA LEU A 77 1.74 -5.32 2.70
C LEU A 77 1.77 -6.55 1.77
N ILE A 78 2.95 -7.14 1.56
CA ILE A 78 3.11 -8.32 0.69
C ILE A 78 2.30 -9.49 1.24
N VAL A 79 2.50 -9.88 2.50
CA VAL A 79 1.87 -11.07 3.06
C VAL A 79 0.36 -10.95 3.16
N LYS A 80 -0.16 -9.78 3.54
CA LYS A 80 -1.61 -9.53 3.59
C LYS A 80 -2.22 -9.45 2.20
N SER A 81 -1.51 -8.93 1.20
CA SER A 81 -1.99 -8.97 -0.19
C SER A 81 -2.08 -10.41 -0.72
N LEU A 82 -1.10 -11.27 -0.42
CA LEU A 82 -1.15 -12.70 -0.77
C LEU A 82 -2.33 -13.41 -0.10
N LEU A 83 -2.58 -13.11 1.18
CA LEU A 83 -3.75 -13.66 1.89
C LEU A 83 -5.08 -13.17 1.32
N ALA A 84 -5.18 -11.89 0.99
CA ALA A 84 -6.39 -11.36 0.37
C ALA A 84 -6.64 -12.01 -0.99
N GLN A 85 -5.58 -12.26 -1.79
CA GLN A 85 -5.69 -12.99 -3.03
C GLN A 85 -6.18 -14.43 -2.79
N LYS A 86 -5.57 -15.17 -1.82
CA LYS A 86 -6.02 -16.53 -1.46
C LYS A 86 -7.49 -16.53 -0.98
N ALA A 87 -7.91 -15.52 -0.25
CA ALA A 87 -9.31 -15.37 0.16
C ALA A 87 -10.24 -15.15 -1.05
N ILE A 88 -9.83 -14.36 -2.04
CA ILE A 88 -10.60 -14.16 -3.29
C ILE A 88 -10.69 -15.48 -4.06
N GLU A 89 -9.59 -16.20 -4.22
CA GLU A 89 -9.54 -17.51 -4.91
C GLU A 89 -10.46 -18.53 -4.24
N ASN A 90 -10.61 -18.47 -2.92
CA ASN A 90 -11.51 -19.31 -2.13
C ASN A 90 -12.95 -18.74 -2.01
N GLU A 91 -13.29 -17.74 -2.83
CA GLU A 91 -14.60 -17.06 -2.82
C GLU A 91 -14.97 -16.40 -1.48
N ASN A 92 -13.99 -16.23 -0.57
CA ASN A 92 -14.19 -15.56 0.72
C ASN A 92 -13.94 -14.05 0.61
N LEU A 93 -14.80 -13.37 -0.14
CA LEU A 93 -14.68 -11.95 -0.44
C LEU A 93 -14.76 -11.05 0.81
N VAL A 94 -15.51 -11.48 1.82
CA VAL A 94 -15.62 -10.73 3.10
C VAL A 94 -14.28 -10.71 3.82
N SER A 95 -13.58 -11.85 3.89
CA SER A 95 -12.24 -11.89 4.48
C SER A 95 -11.24 -11.07 3.66
N ALA A 96 -11.29 -11.15 2.34
CA ALA A 96 -10.44 -10.35 1.47
C ALA A 96 -10.63 -8.84 1.71
N ARG A 97 -11.89 -8.38 1.78
CA ARG A 97 -12.24 -6.98 2.11
C ARG A 97 -11.66 -6.56 3.46
N ASN A 98 -11.84 -7.40 4.50
CA ASN A 98 -11.34 -7.08 5.83
C ASN A 98 -9.81 -6.97 5.86
N ILE A 99 -9.10 -7.82 5.14
CA ILE A 99 -7.64 -7.76 5.02
C ILE A 99 -7.20 -6.45 4.35
N TYR A 100 -7.82 -6.06 3.24
CA TYR A 100 -7.48 -4.80 2.57
C TYR A 100 -7.86 -3.58 3.41
N ASN A 101 -8.98 -3.60 4.13
CA ASN A 101 -9.34 -2.53 5.07
C ASN A 101 -8.28 -2.38 6.17
N GLN A 102 -7.79 -3.50 6.72
CA GLN A 102 -6.70 -3.46 7.70
C GLN A 102 -5.40 -2.93 7.08
N LEU A 103 -5.05 -3.34 5.87
CA LEU A 103 -3.90 -2.80 5.13
C LEU A 103 -3.99 -1.29 4.91
N TYR A 104 -5.18 -0.79 4.60
CA TYR A 104 -5.42 0.64 4.46
C TYR A 104 -5.12 1.39 5.76
N LEU A 105 -5.64 0.90 6.89
CA LEU A 105 -5.38 1.49 8.22
C LEU A 105 -3.90 1.41 8.59
N ASP A 106 -3.25 0.27 8.34
CA ASP A 106 -1.82 0.07 8.60
C ASP A 106 -0.96 1.03 7.76
N SER A 107 -1.34 1.29 6.50
CA SER A 107 -0.63 2.22 5.63
C SER A 107 -0.71 3.66 6.11
N MET A 108 -1.87 4.06 6.63
CA MET A 108 -2.08 5.40 7.20
C MET A 108 -1.21 5.63 8.45
N ASN A 109 -0.97 4.58 9.23
CA ASN A 109 -0.16 4.62 10.45
C ASN A 109 1.33 4.30 10.22
N SER A 110 1.71 3.97 8.97
CA SER A 110 3.09 3.63 8.61
C SER A 110 3.99 4.85 8.45
N ASN A 111 5.30 4.64 8.55
CA ASN A 111 6.32 5.67 8.29
C ASN A 111 6.63 5.86 6.80
N LEU A 112 5.67 5.58 5.91
CA LEU A 112 5.83 5.82 4.48
C LEU A 112 5.94 7.30 4.16
N GLY A 113 6.80 7.63 3.22
CA GLY A 113 6.82 8.96 2.61
C GLY A 113 5.49 9.27 1.93
N LYS A 114 5.14 10.57 1.84
CA LYS A 114 3.84 11.02 1.32
C LYS A 114 3.50 10.41 -0.04
N ASP A 115 4.44 10.44 -0.98
CA ASP A 115 4.19 9.97 -2.36
C ASP A 115 4.00 8.44 -2.42
N SER A 116 4.84 7.69 -1.69
CA SER A 116 4.68 6.23 -1.58
C SER A 116 3.34 5.85 -0.95
N ARG A 117 2.91 6.57 0.09
CA ARG A 117 1.61 6.34 0.72
C ARG A 117 0.45 6.60 -0.24
N ILE A 118 0.51 7.65 -1.06
CA ILE A 118 -0.53 7.94 -2.06
C ILE A 118 -0.66 6.79 -3.05
N ILE A 119 0.47 6.28 -3.57
CA ILE A 119 0.47 5.19 -4.54
C ILE A 119 -0.10 3.91 -3.91
N ILE A 120 0.44 3.52 -2.75
CA ILE A 120 0.03 2.28 -2.07
C ILE A 120 -1.45 2.33 -1.67
N ASN A 121 -1.92 3.46 -1.12
CA ASN A 121 -3.32 3.60 -0.75
C ASN A 121 -4.24 3.55 -1.96
N SER A 122 -3.84 4.13 -3.09
CA SER A 122 -4.63 4.06 -4.32
C SER A 122 -4.84 2.61 -4.77
N GLU A 123 -3.79 1.78 -4.74
CA GLU A 123 -3.89 0.35 -5.07
C GLU A 123 -4.76 -0.45 -4.07
N ILE A 124 -4.60 -0.17 -2.77
CA ILE A 124 -5.42 -0.82 -1.74
C ILE A 124 -6.89 -0.46 -1.91
N ILE A 125 -7.21 0.81 -2.11
CA ILE A 125 -8.57 1.32 -2.30
C ILE A 125 -9.18 0.71 -3.56
N GLU A 126 -8.44 0.63 -4.67
CA GLU A 126 -8.91 -0.03 -5.89
C GLU A 126 -9.35 -1.47 -5.64
N ASN A 127 -8.55 -2.24 -4.90
CA ASN A 127 -8.91 -3.62 -4.54
C ASN A 127 -10.17 -3.67 -3.66
N ILE A 128 -10.31 -2.77 -2.68
CA ILE A 128 -11.51 -2.68 -1.83
C ILE A 128 -12.75 -2.39 -2.69
N ILE A 129 -12.67 -1.45 -3.63
CA ILE A 129 -13.78 -1.11 -4.52
C ILE A 129 -14.17 -2.32 -5.38
N ARG A 130 -13.20 -3.01 -5.99
CA ARG A 130 -13.45 -4.20 -6.81
C ARG A 130 -14.11 -5.34 -6.02
N ILE A 131 -13.71 -5.53 -4.77
CA ILE A 131 -14.33 -6.52 -3.88
C ILE A 131 -15.76 -6.09 -3.51
N ASN A 132 -16.01 -4.81 -3.23
CA ASN A 132 -17.35 -4.33 -2.94
C ASN A 132 -18.28 -4.44 -4.16
N ILE A 133 -17.79 -4.27 -5.38
CA ILE A 133 -18.53 -4.60 -6.60
C ILE A 133 -18.95 -6.09 -6.59
N GLN A 134 -18.02 -7.01 -6.30
CA GLN A 134 -18.32 -8.44 -6.27
C GLN A 134 -19.25 -8.85 -5.11
N LEU A 135 -19.24 -8.10 -4.01
CA LEU A 135 -20.14 -8.29 -2.86
C LEU A 135 -21.51 -7.62 -3.05
N ASP A 136 -21.72 -6.92 -4.16
CA ASP A 136 -22.92 -6.09 -4.41
C ASP A 136 -23.19 -5.03 -3.33
N ASP A 137 -22.08 -4.49 -2.73
CA ASP A 137 -22.12 -3.54 -1.62
C ASP A 137 -21.82 -2.12 -2.11
N PHE A 138 -22.86 -1.44 -2.61
CA PHE A 138 -22.76 -0.07 -3.14
C PHE A 138 -22.29 0.93 -2.10
N GLU A 139 -22.90 0.89 -0.90
CA GLU A 139 -22.65 1.92 0.11
C GLU A 139 -21.22 1.89 0.63
N GLU A 140 -20.68 0.70 0.87
CA GLU A 140 -19.31 0.57 1.32
C GLU A 140 -18.32 0.89 0.20
N GLY A 141 -18.58 0.43 -1.04
CA GLY A 141 -17.75 0.77 -2.19
C GLY A 141 -17.71 2.27 -2.48
N LYS A 142 -18.86 2.96 -2.37
CA LYS A 142 -18.96 4.40 -2.59
C LYS A 142 -18.10 5.22 -1.65
N LYS A 143 -17.98 4.85 -0.37
CA LYS A 143 -17.09 5.55 0.59
C LYS A 143 -15.64 5.59 0.09
N PHE A 144 -15.18 4.51 -0.53
CA PHE A 144 -13.83 4.43 -1.07
C PHE A 144 -13.69 5.17 -2.40
N ILE A 145 -14.71 5.14 -3.26
CA ILE A 145 -14.78 5.98 -4.48
C ILE A 145 -14.61 7.45 -4.11
N ASP A 146 -15.37 7.94 -3.13
CA ASP A 146 -15.34 9.34 -2.69
C ASP A 146 -13.97 9.75 -2.08
N SER A 147 -13.17 8.78 -1.64
CA SER A 147 -11.82 8.99 -1.08
C SER A 147 -10.70 8.96 -2.11
N LEU A 148 -10.97 8.50 -3.34
CA LEU A 148 -9.95 8.41 -4.38
C LEU A 148 -9.45 9.77 -4.82
N LYS A 149 -8.14 9.85 -5.08
CA LYS A 149 -7.57 11.03 -5.72
C LYS A 149 -8.09 11.13 -7.16
N GLN A 150 -8.52 12.33 -7.55
CA GLN A 150 -8.99 12.58 -8.91
C GLN A 150 -7.84 12.48 -9.93
N ASN A 151 -7.91 11.49 -10.80
CA ASN A 151 -7.04 11.27 -11.96
C ASN A 151 -7.74 10.35 -12.97
N GLN A 152 -7.22 10.26 -14.19
CA GLN A 152 -7.83 9.51 -15.30
C GLN A 152 -8.12 8.05 -14.95
N ARG A 153 -7.16 7.33 -14.34
CA ARG A 153 -7.34 5.92 -13.92
C ARG A 153 -8.46 5.76 -12.90
N ASN A 154 -8.52 6.64 -11.92
CA ASN A 154 -9.51 6.58 -10.86
C ASN A 154 -10.90 6.98 -11.36
N TYR A 155 -11.01 7.90 -12.32
CA TYR A 155 -12.27 8.19 -12.99
C TYR A 155 -12.77 6.99 -13.82
N GLU A 156 -11.88 6.22 -14.45
CA GLU A 156 -12.28 4.98 -15.14
C GLU A 156 -12.83 3.96 -14.14
N LEU A 157 -12.15 3.75 -13.00
CA LEU A 157 -12.62 2.86 -11.94
C LEU A 157 -13.96 3.31 -11.34
N GLU A 158 -14.14 4.60 -11.12
CA GLU A 158 -15.40 5.21 -10.68
C GLU A 158 -16.51 4.94 -11.68
N GLY A 159 -16.24 5.09 -12.98
CA GLY A 159 -17.17 4.75 -14.05
C GLY A 159 -17.57 3.28 -14.06
N ASP A 160 -16.59 2.37 -13.88
CA ASP A 160 -16.85 0.93 -13.80
C ASP A 160 -17.71 0.58 -12.58
N PHE A 161 -17.46 1.23 -11.43
CA PHE A 161 -18.26 1.07 -10.22
C PHE A 161 -19.71 1.50 -10.42
N TYR A 162 -19.94 2.72 -10.86
CA TYR A 162 -21.31 3.21 -11.10
C TYR A 162 -22.05 2.42 -12.18
N LYS A 163 -21.36 1.99 -13.24
CA LYS A 163 -21.94 1.15 -14.28
C LYS A 163 -22.44 -0.19 -13.74
N TYR A 164 -21.66 -0.84 -12.88
CA TYR A 164 -22.05 -2.10 -12.25
C TYR A 164 -23.35 -1.94 -11.47
N PHE A 165 -23.46 -0.88 -10.69
CA PHE A 165 -24.67 -0.55 -9.91
C PHE A 165 -25.77 0.14 -10.72
N LYS A 166 -25.67 0.15 -12.05
CA LYS A 166 -26.67 0.70 -12.99
C LYS A 166 -26.94 2.20 -12.83
N GLN A 167 -26.01 2.93 -12.24
CA GLN A 167 -26.02 4.39 -12.18
C GLN A 167 -25.32 4.94 -13.43
N PHE A 168 -26.05 4.90 -14.58
CA PHE A 168 -25.46 5.11 -15.89
C PHE A 168 -25.05 6.56 -16.16
N ASP A 169 -25.73 7.51 -15.58
CA ASP A 169 -25.41 8.94 -15.72
C ASP A 169 -24.09 9.26 -15.01
N GLU A 170 -23.93 8.78 -13.78
CA GLU A 170 -22.69 8.91 -13.00
C GLU A 170 -21.54 8.16 -13.68
N ALA A 171 -21.79 6.96 -14.18
CA ALA A 171 -20.80 6.19 -14.92
C ALA A 171 -20.31 6.94 -16.15
N ASN A 172 -21.22 7.45 -16.98
CA ASN A 172 -20.86 8.21 -18.18
C ASN A 172 -20.14 9.53 -17.84
N SER A 173 -20.53 10.20 -16.76
CA SER A 173 -19.84 11.39 -16.26
C SER A 173 -18.39 11.08 -15.90
N SER A 174 -18.17 9.99 -15.17
CA SER A 174 -16.82 9.56 -14.76
C SER A 174 -15.98 9.12 -15.96
N TYR A 175 -16.54 8.36 -16.90
CA TYR A 175 -15.84 8.02 -18.15
C TYR A 175 -15.49 9.25 -19.00
N ASN A 176 -16.32 10.30 -19.01
CA ASN A 176 -15.98 11.54 -19.70
C ASN A 176 -14.77 12.22 -19.05
N LYS A 177 -14.72 12.28 -17.73
CA LYS A 177 -13.55 12.80 -16.99
C LYS A 177 -12.30 11.95 -17.24
N ALA A 178 -12.44 10.63 -17.35
CA ALA A 178 -11.32 9.75 -17.67
C ALA A 178 -10.78 9.97 -19.10
N LEU A 179 -11.59 10.50 -20.00
CA LEU A 179 -11.22 10.84 -21.39
C LEU A 179 -10.63 12.25 -21.52
N GLU A 180 -10.81 13.13 -20.51
CA GLU A 180 -10.21 14.46 -20.52
C GLU A 180 -8.68 14.32 -20.51
N ASP A 181 -8.03 14.96 -21.48
CA ASP A 181 -6.56 14.95 -21.65
C ASP A 181 -5.92 13.56 -21.93
N GLU A 182 -6.70 12.50 -22.19
CA GLU A 182 -6.16 11.20 -22.62
C GLU A 182 -5.74 11.26 -24.10
N THR A 183 -4.48 10.95 -24.33
CA THR A 183 -3.85 11.02 -25.68
C THR A 183 -3.63 9.65 -26.30
N ASP A 184 -3.73 8.57 -25.54
CA ASP A 184 -3.60 7.20 -26.06
C ASP A 184 -4.91 6.79 -26.74
N GLU A 185 -4.88 6.70 -28.07
CA GLU A 185 -6.06 6.31 -28.86
C GLU A 185 -6.64 4.94 -28.47
N GLY A 186 -5.80 3.99 -28.07
CA GLY A 186 -6.24 2.66 -27.63
C GLY A 186 -7.08 2.76 -26.36
N LYS A 187 -6.61 3.51 -25.37
CA LYS A 187 -7.35 3.77 -24.13
C LYS A 187 -8.62 4.57 -24.38
N VAL A 188 -8.55 5.61 -25.20
CA VAL A 188 -9.73 6.41 -25.57
C VAL A 188 -10.82 5.51 -26.15
N ASN A 189 -10.47 4.65 -27.09
CA ASN A 189 -11.43 3.72 -27.69
C ASN A 189 -11.97 2.71 -26.68
N PHE A 190 -11.11 2.18 -25.80
CA PHE A 190 -11.51 1.24 -24.75
C PHE A 190 -12.49 1.87 -23.76
N ILE A 191 -12.22 3.10 -23.28
CA ILE A 191 -13.14 3.80 -22.35
C ILE A 191 -14.46 4.16 -23.04
N ARG A 192 -14.42 4.56 -24.33
CA ARG A 192 -15.65 4.82 -25.10
C ARG A 192 -16.55 3.59 -25.21
N LEU A 193 -15.99 2.39 -25.37
CA LEU A 193 -16.74 1.13 -25.38
C LEU A 193 -17.40 0.79 -24.04
N LYS A 194 -16.88 1.31 -22.93
CA LYS A 194 -17.48 1.13 -21.60
C LYS A 194 -18.71 1.98 -21.38
N LYS A 195 -18.84 3.12 -22.06
CA LYS A 195 -19.96 4.05 -21.89
C LYS A 195 -21.29 3.37 -22.23
N VAL A 196 -22.29 3.65 -21.44
CA VAL A 196 -23.65 3.17 -21.68
C VAL A 196 -24.40 4.23 -22.46
N TYR A 197 -24.85 3.86 -23.65
CA TYR A 197 -25.77 4.70 -24.42
C TYR A 197 -27.19 4.26 -24.05
N SER A 198 -27.99 5.17 -23.50
CA SER A 198 -29.44 4.95 -23.40
C SER A 198 -29.96 4.75 -24.80
N ASN A 199 -30.41 3.55 -25.12
CA ASN A 199 -31.30 3.39 -26.24
C ASN A 199 -32.64 4.00 -25.80
N ASP A 200 -32.97 5.19 -26.31
CA ASP A 200 -34.27 5.80 -26.23
C ASP A 200 -35.33 4.92 -26.92
#